data_d091cec32b2875f9d938eb22c14231a5
#
_entry.id   d091cec32b2875f9d938eb22c14231a5
#
_cell.length_a   1.000
_cell.length_b   1.000
_cell.length_c   1.000
_cell.angle_alpha   90.00
_cell.angle_beta   90.00
_cell.angle_gamma   90.00
#
_symmetry.space_group_name_H-M   'P 1'
#
loop_
_entity.id
_entity.type
_entity.pdbx_description
1 polymer ?
#
loop_
_entity_poly.entity_id
_entity_poly.type
_entity_poly.pdbx_seq_one_letter_code
_entity_poly.pdbx_strand_id
1 'polypeptide(L)'
;MLLNASGCLDALTAPDVARSLDAFVTKTVTPLPRDGNEPVRIAETDVGMLNSIGLANPGIDRFLTRNLTQLGKLGVPIWVSVGGFETDDYAEICLRLDDHAEVAAIELNVSCPNVEAPADSAAQIVSAARLATRKPLWAKLSPAVPDIGEVARAAQAAGADGLSLVNTVRGLKLDGRTLKPVLGPGQGGLSGPALKPIALAAVATCYRATGLPIVGMGGVQTGQDALELIAVGARHVALGTVLFADPDAPARVRAELHAAVSEHGWKSDEEAFAVAVQEPLSIGTTLDVRSSV
;
A
#
# COMPACT_ATOMS: atom_id res chain seq x y z
N MET A 1 13.87 3.15 0.27
CA MET A 1 13.28 3.63 1.54
C MET A 1 12.39 2.55 2.15
N LEU A 2 12.34 2.49 3.48
CA LEU A 2 11.42 1.63 4.24
C LEU A 2 10.35 2.50 4.89
N LEU A 3 9.08 2.21 4.60
CA LEU A 3 7.90 2.93 5.08
C LEU A 3 6.96 2.01 5.86
N ASN A 4 5.90 2.57 6.47
CA ASN A 4 4.74 1.79 6.89
C ASN A 4 3.65 1.81 5.83
N ALA A 5 2.87 0.73 5.71
CA ALA A 5 1.61 0.77 4.97
C ALA A 5 0.59 1.64 5.72
N SER A 6 -0.17 2.47 4.98
CA SER A 6 -1.19 3.36 5.54
C SER A 6 -2.10 2.66 6.55
N GLY A 7 -2.23 3.22 7.74
CA GLY A 7 -3.11 2.72 8.81
C GLY A 7 -2.59 1.52 9.61
N CYS A 8 -1.36 1.06 9.36
CA CYS A 8 -0.74 -0.04 10.13
C CYS A 8 0.13 0.43 11.30
N LEU A 9 0.30 1.74 11.46
CA LEU A 9 1.05 2.35 12.55
C LEU A 9 0.37 3.65 12.97
N ASP A 10 0.21 3.87 14.26
CA ASP A 10 -0.16 5.17 14.83
C ASP A 10 1.10 5.82 15.42
N ALA A 11 1.65 6.79 14.69
CA ALA A 11 2.88 7.48 15.08
C ALA A 11 2.71 8.41 16.30
N LEU A 12 1.49 8.73 16.71
CA LEU A 12 1.24 9.51 17.92
C LEU A 12 1.35 8.66 19.19
N THR A 13 1.03 7.37 19.09
CA THR A 13 1.15 6.41 20.21
C THR A 13 2.46 5.63 20.18
N ALA A 14 3.07 5.46 19.01
CA ALA A 14 4.34 4.76 18.82
C ALA A 14 5.34 5.61 17.99
N PRO A 15 5.76 6.80 18.49
CA PRO A 15 6.60 7.72 17.73
C PRO A 15 7.99 7.15 17.42
N ASP A 16 8.54 6.31 18.28
CA ASP A 16 9.88 5.74 18.08
C ASP A 16 9.90 4.74 16.93
N VAL A 17 8.82 3.95 16.77
CA VAL A 17 8.65 3.07 15.61
C VAL A 17 8.55 3.90 14.33
N ALA A 18 7.79 5.00 14.35
CA ALA A 18 7.68 5.90 13.19
C ALA A 18 9.02 6.55 12.82
N ARG A 19 9.84 6.93 13.81
CA ARG A 19 11.18 7.51 13.59
C ARG A 19 12.19 6.51 13.03
N SER A 20 11.97 5.21 13.17
CA SER A 20 12.84 4.18 12.61
C SER A 20 12.59 3.92 11.12
N LEU A 21 11.54 4.53 10.55
CA LEU A 21 11.21 4.52 9.13
C LEU A 21 11.90 5.66 8.37
N ASP A 22 12.06 5.52 7.05
CA ASP A 22 12.60 6.57 6.19
C ASP A 22 11.53 7.60 5.79
N ALA A 23 10.24 7.22 5.86
CA ALA A 23 9.09 8.10 5.75
C ALA A 23 7.89 7.43 6.45
N PHE A 24 6.99 8.25 7.00
CA PHE A 24 5.78 7.79 7.67
C PHE A 24 4.54 8.06 6.81
N VAL A 25 3.73 7.03 6.54
CA VAL A 25 2.45 7.13 5.82
C VAL A 25 1.30 7.14 6.82
N THR A 26 0.48 8.20 6.80
CA THR A 26 -0.62 8.37 7.74
C THR A 26 -1.75 7.37 7.52
N LYS A 27 -2.63 7.22 8.49
CA LYS A 27 -3.96 6.66 8.25
C LYS A 27 -4.68 7.50 7.20
N THR A 28 -5.43 6.84 6.30
CA THR A 28 -6.21 7.52 5.26
C THR A 28 -7.16 8.54 5.87
N VAL A 29 -7.09 9.78 5.36
CA VAL A 29 -7.92 10.92 5.76
C VAL A 29 -9.01 11.11 4.70
N THR A 30 -10.23 11.40 5.15
CA THR A 30 -11.39 11.74 4.30
C THR A 30 -11.85 13.17 4.58
N PRO A 31 -12.65 13.83 3.71
CA PRO A 31 -13.13 15.19 3.96
C PRO A 31 -13.80 15.32 5.31
N LEU A 32 -14.75 14.45 5.59
CA LEU A 32 -15.48 14.42 6.86
C LEU A 32 -14.95 13.32 7.80
N PRO A 33 -15.12 13.47 9.13
CA PRO A 33 -14.75 12.44 10.09
C PRO A 33 -15.60 11.18 9.90
N ARG A 34 -15.01 10.02 10.19
CA ARG A 34 -15.68 8.71 10.10
C ARG A 34 -15.41 7.87 11.33
N ASP A 35 -16.45 7.28 11.87
CA ASP A 35 -16.35 6.35 13.02
C ASP A 35 -15.83 4.97 12.57
N GLY A 36 -15.99 4.64 11.29
CA GLY A 36 -15.65 3.34 10.72
C GLY A 36 -16.78 2.32 10.83
N ASN A 37 -16.44 1.07 10.56
CA ASN A 37 -17.42 -0.03 10.60
C ASN A 37 -17.74 -0.48 12.03
N GLU A 38 -18.86 -1.18 12.20
CA GLU A 38 -19.18 -1.86 13.44
C GLU A 38 -18.14 -2.94 13.82
N PRO A 39 -17.84 -3.15 15.09
CA PRO A 39 -17.01 -4.26 15.55
C PRO A 39 -17.62 -5.64 15.22
N VAL A 40 -16.82 -6.68 15.07
CA VAL A 40 -15.37 -6.85 15.16
C VAL A 40 -14.72 -6.33 13.88
N ARG A 41 -13.63 -5.54 13.99
CA ARG A 41 -12.97 -4.89 12.85
C ARG A 41 -11.70 -5.59 12.39
N ILE A 42 -11.14 -6.47 13.22
CA ILE A 42 -9.90 -7.19 12.96
C ILE A 42 -10.08 -8.64 13.38
N ALA A 43 -9.59 -9.56 12.56
CA ALA A 43 -9.54 -10.98 12.88
C ALA A 43 -8.25 -11.60 12.34
N GLU A 44 -7.51 -12.30 13.18
CA GLU A 44 -6.37 -13.10 12.75
C GLU A 44 -6.82 -14.32 11.95
N THR A 45 -5.97 -14.76 11.04
CA THR A 45 -6.11 -16.01 10.27
C THR A 45 -4.80 -16.78 10.35
N ASP A 46 -4.80 -18.04 9.97
CA ASP A 46 -3.59 -18.90 9.98
C ASP A 46 -2.47 -18.35 9.08
N VAL A 47 -2.79 -17.48 8.12
CA VAL A 47 -1.88 -16.97 7.09
C VAL A 47 -1.82 -15.44 7.02
N GLY A 48 -2.36 -14.75 8.02
CA GLY A 48 -2.37 -13.29 8.05
C GLY A 48 -3.50 -12.71 8.88
N MET A 49 -4.05 -11.59 8.45
CA MET A 49 -5.06 -10.84 9.17
C MET A 49 -6.14 -10.31 8.22
N LEU A 50 -7.38 -10.38 8.65
CA LEU A 50 -8.50 -9.69 8.02
C LEU A 50 -8.82 -8.41 8.77
N ASN A 51 -9.05 -7.32 8.04
CA ASN A 51 -9.50 -6.07 8.62
C ASN A 51 -10.70 -5.48 7.87
N SER A 52 -11.59 -4.83 8.62
CA SER A 52 -12.73 -4.08 8.10
C SER A 52 -12.89 -2.80 8.94
N ILE A 53 -11.99 -1.85 8.73
CA ILE A 53 -11.92 -0.62 9.54
C ILE A 53 -12.98 0.41 9.13
N GLY A 54 -13.36 0.47 7.85
CA GLY A 54 -14.35 1.43 7.34
C GLY A 54 -13.85 2.87 7.28
N LEU A 55 -12.55 3.05 7.02
CA LEU A 55 -11.90 4.37 6.92
C LEU A 55 -12.07 5.25 8.19
N ALA A 56 -12.10 4.66 9.39
CA ALA A 56 -12.15 5.43 10.63
C ALA A 56 -11.02 6.45 10.68
N ASN A 57 -11.36 7.75 10.76
CA ASN A 57 -10.42 8.86 10.75
C ASN A 57 -11.07 10.16 11.24
N PRO A 58 -10.29 11.18 11.67
CA PRO A 58 -10.81 12.40 12.25
C PRO A 58 -11.38 13.43 11.25
N GLY A 59 -11.29 13.17 9.93
CA GLY A 59 -11.54 14.15 8.88
C GLY A 59 -10.40 15.15 8.70
N ILE A 60 -10.40 15.84 7.54
CA ILE A 60 -9.29 16.72 7.16
C ILE A 60 -9.12 17.91 8.12
N ASP A 61 -10.20 18.50 8.64
CA ASP A 61 -10.13 19.67 9.55
C ASP A 61 -9.35 19.36 10.82
N ARG A 62 -9.72 18.28 11.48
CA ARG A 62 -9.04 17.85 12.71
C ARG A 62 -7.64 17.30 12.42
N PHE A 63 -7.46 16.64 11.28
CA PHE A 63 -6.15 16.16 10.86
C PHE A 63 -5.17 17.33 10.73
N LEU A 64 -5.50 18.39 10.00
CA LEU A 64 -4.65 19.57 9.81
C LEU A 64 -4.37 20.29 11.13
N THR A 65 -5.40 20.56 11.92
CA THR A 65 -5.28 21.38 13.13
C THR A 65 -4.61 20.67 14.31
N ARG A 66 -4.67 19.35 14.39
CA ARG A 66 -4.15 18.57 15.54
C ARG A 66 -3.10 17.56 15.16
N ASN A 67 -3.40 16.68 14.20
CA ASN A 67 -2.54 15.54 13.92
C ASN A 67 -1.28 15.95 13.15
N LEU A 68 -1.42 16.71 12.06
CA LEU A 68 -0.30 17.09 11.19
C LEU A 68 0.78 17.85 11.95
N THR A 69 0.39 18.82 12.79
CA THR A 69 1.33 19.57 13.64
C THR A 69 2.14 18.68 14.59
N GLN A 70 1.54 17.60 15.08
CA GLN A 70 2.24 16.64 15.95
C GLN A 70 3.13 15.70 15.13
N LEU A 71 2.64 15.22 14.00
CA LEU A 71 3.39 14.36 13.08
C LEU A 71 4.62 15.07 12.52
N GLY A 72 4.55 16.36 12.22
CA GLY A 72 5.69 17.16 11.77
C GLY A 72 6.87 17.20 12.76
N LYS A 73 6.64 16.86 14.04
CA LYS A 73 7.70 16.74 15.07
C LYS A 73 8.42 15.39 15.06
N LEU A 74 8.01 14.43 14.23
CA LEU A 74 8.63 13.10 14.14
C LEU A 74 10.06 13.19 13.58
N GLY A 75 10.36 14.20 12.74
CA GLY A 75 11.66 14.32 12.09
C GLY A 75 11.87 13.42 10.88
N VAL A 76 10.80 12.76 10.41
CA VAL A 76 10.78 11.96 9.18
C VAL A 76 9.78 12.54 8.19
N PRO A 77 9.98 12.39 6.86
CA PRO A 77 9.01 12.84 5.85
C PRO A 77 7.62 12.23 6.09
N ILE A 78 6.58 13.06 6.02
CA ILE A 78 5.20 12.64 6.22
C ILE A 78 4.52 12.50 4.85
N TRP A 79 4.01 11.30 4.57
CA TRP A 79 3.13 11.03 3.45
C TRP A 79 1.70 10.97 3.96
N VAL A 80 0.80 11.74 3.37
CA VAL A 80 -0.60 11.74 3.78
C VAL A 80 -1.40 10.84 2.86
N SER A 81 -1.97 9.76 3.43
CA SER A 81 -2.90 8.91 2.70
C SER A 81 -4.29 9.57 2.67
N VAL A 82 -4.84 9.70 1.46
CA VAL A 82 -6.10 10.38 1.17
C VAL A 82 -7.10 9.39 0.58
N GLY A 83 -8.34 9.49 0.99
CA GLY A 83 -9.44 8.69 0.47
C GLY A 83 -10.75 9.47 0.44
N GLY A 84 -11.64 9.08 -0.46
CA GLY A 84 -12.94 9.68 -0.65
C GLY A 84 -13.94 8.69 -1.22
N PHE A 85 -15.14 9.15 -1.48
CA PHE A 85 -16.21 8.40 -2.12
C PHE A 85 -16.52 8.95 -3.52
N GLU A 86 -16.25 10.25 -3.70
CA GLU A 86 -16.38 10.96 -4.95
C GLU A 86 -15.01 11.51 -5.37
N THR A 87 -14.84 11.79 -6.65
CA THR A 87 -13.59 12.35 -7.20
C THR A 87 -13.23 13.68 -6.56
N ASP A 88 -14.24 14.52 -6.28
CA ASP A 88 -14.06 15.85 -5.68
C ASP A 88 -13.51 15.76 -4.24
N ASP A 89 -13.80 14.70 -3.49
CA ASP A 89 -13.25 14.47 -2.16
C ASP A 89 -11.72 14.46 -2.17
N TYR A 90 -11.13 13.82 -3.18
CA TYR A 90 -9.68 13.72 -3.33
C TYR A 90 -9.07 15.08 -3.71
N ALA A 91 -9.70 15.81 -4.64
CA ALA A 91 -9.26 17.14 -5.05
C ALA A 91 -9.30 18.12 -3.89
N GLU A 92 -10.39 18.14 -3.10
CA GLU A 92 -10.54 18.99 -1.93
C GLU A 92 -9.41 18.76 -0.93
N ILE A 93 -9.16 17.50 -0.54
CA ILE A 93 -8.12 17.20 0.44
C ILE A 93 -6.73 17.54 -0.12
N CYS A 94 -6.44 17.20 -1.38
CA CYS A 94 -5.17 17.51 -2.02
C CYS A 94 -4.89 19.01 -2.05
N LEU A 95 -5.90 19.84 -2.38
CA LEU A 95 -5.80 21.30 -2.37
C LEU A 95 -5.45 21.81 -0.97
N ARG A 96 -6.11 21.26 0.05
CA ARG A 96 -5.87 21.67 1.44
C ARG A 96 -4.50 21.22 1.99
N LEU A 97 -3.90 20.18 1.42
CA LEU A 97 -2.58 19.69 1.80
C LEU A 97 -1.45 20.40 1.05
N ASP A 98 -1.72 21.08 -0.08
CA ASP A 98 -0.68 21.60 -0.99
C ASP A 98 0.26 22.58 -0.32
N ASP A 99 -0.26 23.48 0.50
CA ASP A 99 0.54 24.53 1.18
C ASP A 99 1.21 24.06 2.48
N HIS A 100 0.98 22.81 2.92
CA HIS A 100 1.58 22.28 4.15
C HIS A 100 2.98 21.73 3.88
N ALA A 101 4.02 22.45 4.35
CA ALA A 101 5.42 22.05 4.15
C ALA A 101 5.79 20.72 4.81
N GLU A 102 5.07 20.33 5.87
CA GLU A 102 5.23 19.05 6.57
C GLU A 102 4.85 17.85 5.71
N VAL A 103 4.01 18.05 4.68
CA VAL A 103 3.55 16.98 3.79
C VAL A 103 4.54 16.80 2.64
N ALA A 104 5.29 15.70 2.67
CA ALA A 104 6.29 15.38 1.67
C ALA A 104 5.69 14.74 0.39
N ALA A 105 4.60 13.96 0.53
CA ALA A 105 3.89 13.34 -0.58
C ALA A 105 2.45 13.00 -0.17
N ILE A 106 1.61 12.72 -1.17
CA ILE A 106 0.22 12.29 -1.00
C ILE A 106 0.05 10.90 -1.59
N GLU A 107 -0.47 9.96 -0.79
CA GLU A 107 -0.88 8.62 -1.25
C GLU A 107 -2.40 8.62 -1.48
N LEU A 108 -2.84 8.50 -2.73
CA LEU A 108 -4.25 8.40 -3.09
C LEU A 108 -4.71 6.94 -2.95
N ASN A 109 -5.61 6.67 -2.02
CA ASN A 109 -6.21 5.35 -1.85
C ASN A 109 -7.34 5.14 -2.86
N VAL A 110 -6.99 4.75 -4.09
CA VAL A 110 -7.92 4.59 -5.22
C VAL A 110 -8.55 3.19 -5.29
N SER A 111 -8.43 2.39 -4.24
CA SER A 111 -9.01 1.05 -4.16
C SER A 111 -10.48 1.09 -3.74
N CYS A 112 -11.35 1.64 -4.59
CA CYS A 112 -12.80 1.57 -4.39
C CYS A 112 -13.30 0.16 -4.77
N PRO A 113 -13.88 -0.64 -3.85
CA PRO A 113 -14.14 -2.07 -4.09
C PRO A 113 -15.31 -2.36 -5.04
N ASN A 114 -16.05 -1.35 -5.49
CA ASN A 114 -17.31 -1.50 -6.23
C ASN A 114 -17.34 -0.70 -7.56
N VAL A 115 -16.19 -0.58 -8.23
CA VAL A 115 -16.12 0.21 -9.48
C VAL A 115 -16.13 -0.74 -10.67
N GLU A 116 -17.07 -0.52 -11.63
CA GLU A 116 -17.18 -1.31 -12.86
C GLU A 116 -16.00 -1.07 -13.82
N ALA A 117 -15.38 0.12 -13.78
CA ALA A 117 -14.23 0.50 -14.60
C ALA A 117 -13.07 1.02 -13.73
N PRO A 118 -12.24 0.13 -13.14
CA PRO A 118 -11.18 0.53 -12.20
C PRO A 118 -10.14 1.47 -12.78
N ALA A 119 -9.79 1.33 -14.07
CA ALA A 119 -8.83 2.19 -14.76
C ALA A 119 -9.37 3.62 -14.92
N ASP A 120 -10.63 3.78 -15.36
CA ASP A 120 -11.26 5.08 -15.51
C ASP A 120 -11.42 5.80 -14.18
N SER A 121 -11.83 5.08 -13.14
CA SER A 121 -11.94 5.64 -11.79
C SER A 121 -10.58 6.08 -11.24
N ALA A 122 -9.53 5.30 -11.41
CA ALA A 122 -8.19 5.67 -11.00
C ALA A 122 -7.71 6.92 -11.76
N ALA A 123 -7.93 6.99 -13.07
CA ALA A 123 -7.56 8.14 -13.89
C ALA A 123 -8.30 9.42 -13.47
N GLN A 124 -9.60 9.34 -13.21
CA GLN A 124 -10.41 10.48 -12.76
C GLN A 124 -9.93 11.03 -11.44
N ILE A 125 -9.73 10.16 -10.44
CA ILE A 125 -9.25 10.54 -9.11
C ILE A 125 -7.85 11.17 -9.18
N VAL A 126 -6.90 10.53 -9.88
CA VAL A 126 -5.53 11.04 -10.01
C VAL A 126 -5.51 12.37 -10.75
N SER A 127 -6.27 12.51 -11.83
CA SER A 127 -6.36 13.76 -12.60
C SER A 127 -6.91 14.92 -11.74
N ALA A 128 -7.99 14.69 -11.00
CA ALA A 128 -8.58 15.70 -10.13
C ALA A 128 -7.61 16.10 -9.00
N ALA A 129 -6.94 15.13 -8.38
CA ALA A 129 -5.91 15.39 -7.39
C ALA A 129 -4.73 16.16 -7.98
N ARG A 130 -4.28 15.80 -9.19
CA ARG A 130 -3.16 16.47 -9.87
C ARG A 130 -3.44 17.95 -10.16
N LEU A 131 -4.65 18.28 -10.52
CA LEU A 131 -5.06 19.68 -10.72
C LEU A 131 -5.10 20.48 -9.41
N ALA A 132 -5.27 19.82 -8.28
CA ALA A 132 -5.43 20.43 -6.97
C ALA A 132 -4.11 20.56 -6.17
N THR A 133 -3.03 19.87 -6.56
CA THR A 133 -1.77 19.90 -5.79
C THR A 133 -0.54 19.78 -6.68
N ARG A 134 0.57 20.35 -6.26
CA ARG A 134 1.91 20.19 -6.86
C ARG A 134 2.75 19.13 -6.14
N LYS A 135 2.29 18.60 -5.02
CA LYS A 135 3.01 17.58 -4.25
C LYS A 135 3.11 16.26 -5.03
N PRO A 136 4.14 15.45 -4.76
CA PRO A 136 4.24 14.10 -5.31
C PRO A 136 2.98 13.29 -5.00
N LEU A 137 2.38 12.67 -6.04
CA LEU A 137 1.17 11.87 -5.97
C LEU A 137 1.48 10.39 -6.20
N TRP A 138 1.11 9.55 -5.26
CA TRP A 138 1.25 8.10 -5.31
C TRP A 138 -0.12 7.43 -5.36
N ALA A 139 -0.40 6.68 -6.43
CA ALA A 139 -1.66 5.95 -6.54
C ALA A 139 -1.55 4.58 -5.86
N LYS A 140 -2.34 4.34 -4.81
CA LYS A 140 -2.41 3.03 -4.15
C LYS A 140 -3.47 2.16 -4.76
N LEU A 141 -3.03 1.09 -5.45
CA LEU A 141 -3.89 0.22 -6.24
C LEU A 141 -4.24 -1.07 -5.50
N SER A 142 -5.42 -1.59 -5.83
CA SER A 142 -5.87 -2.92 -5.40
C SER A 142 -5.43 -3.98 -6.41
N PRO A 143 -4.96 -5.15 -5.97
CA PRO A 143 -4.70 -6.27 -6.88
C PRO A 143 -5.97 -7.00 -7.31
N ALA A 144 -7.12 -6.66 -6.73
CA ALA A 144 -8.42 -7.28 -7.03
C ALA A 144 -9.12 -6.61 -8.24
N VAL A 145 -8.38 -6.50 -9.34
CA VAL A 145 -8.86 -5.94 -10.62
C VAL A 145 -8.47 -6.89 -11.76
N PRO A 146 -9.18 -6.87 -12.90
CA PRO A 146 -8.86 -7.75 -14.04
C PRO A 146 -7.45 -7.56 -14.59
N ASP A 147 -7.00 -6.31 -14.76
CA ASP A 147 -5.65 -5.94 -15.23
C ASP A 147 -5.12 -4.75 -14.40
N ILE A 148 -4.24 -5.03 -13.45
CA ILE A 148 -3.61 -4.00 -12.63
C ILE A 148 -2.63 -3.14 -13.45
N GLY A 149 -2.05 -3.67 -14.52
CA GLY A 149 -1.18 -2.93 -15.42
C GLY A 149 -1.93 -1.86 -16.20
N GLU A 150 -3.18 -2.12 -16.61
CA GLU A 150 -4.05 -1.13 -17.22
C GLU A 150 -4.37 0.00 -16.25
N VAL A 151 -4.75 -0.33 -15.01
CA VAL A 151 -5.02 0.67 -13.96
C VAL A 151 -3.77 1.52 -13.66
N ALA A 152 -2.59 0.89 -13.64
CA ALA A 152 -1.32 1.59 -13.44
C ALA A 152 -1.01 2.58 -14.58
N ARG A 153 -1.19 2.16 -15.84
CA ARG A 153 -1.02 3.06 -17.01
C ARG A 153 -2.01 4.22 -16.97
N ALA A 154 -3.25 3.97 -16.60
CA ALA A 154 -4.28 5.00 -16.46
C ALA A 154 -3.92 6.03 -15.36
N ALA A 155 -3.43 5.57 -14.21
CA ALA A 155 -2.95 6.45 -13.13
C ALA A 155 -1.72 7.27 -13.58
N GLN A 156 -0.77 6.67 -14.30
CA GLN A 156 0.40 7.37 -14.86
C GLN A 156 -0.03 8.46 -15.85
N ALA A 157 -0.89 8.13 -16.80
CA ALA A 157 -1.39 9.09 -17.80
C ALA A 157 -2.14 10.26 -17.16
N ALA A 158 -2.79 10.03 -16.02
CA ALA A 158 -3.50 11.04 -15.24
C ALA A 158 -2.58 11.90 -14.35
N GLY A 159 -1.29 11.61 -14.25
CA GLY A 159 -0.29 12.42 -13.54
C GLY A 159 0.14 11.89 -12.18
N ALA A 160 0.02 10.58 -11.92
CA ALA A 160 0.66 9.96 -10.77
C ALA A 160 2.19 9.95 -10.94
N ASP A 161 2.92 10.32 -9.89
CA ASP A 161 4.38 10.31 -9.85
C ASP A 161 4.93 8.95 -9.42
N GLY A 162 4.11 8.10 -8.79
CA GLY A 162 4.46 6.77 -8.34
C GLY A 162 3.24 5.91 -7.99
N LEU A 163 3.50 4.65 -7.68
CA LEU A 163 2.48 3.68 -7.32
C LEU A 163 2.76 3.08 -5.93
N SER A 164 1.70 2.81 -5.16
CA SER A 164 1.75 2.00 -3.93
C SER A 164 1.03 0.67 -4.17
N LEU A 165 1.74 -0.44 -4.09
CA LEU A 165 1.25 -1.77 -4.44
C LEU A 165 1.62 -2.80 -3.36
N VAL A 166 0.64 -3.48 -2.76
CA VAL A 166 -0.77 -3.56 -3.12
C VAL A 166 -1.64 -3.22 -1.90
N ASN A 167 -2.90 -2.86 -2.14
CA ASN A 167 -3.91 -2.87 -1.09
C ASN A 167 -4.31 -4.31 -0.76
N THR A 168 -5.09 -4.51 0.31
CA THR A 168 -5.61 -5.81 0.74
C THR A 168 -6.54 -6.44 -0.29
N VAL A 169 -6.66 -7.77 -0.28
CA VAL A 169 -7.64 -8.51 -1.08
C VAL A 169 -8.85 -8.89 -0.22
N ARG A 170 -10.02 -9.01 -0.85
CA ARG A 170 -11.24 -9.36 -0.12
C ARG A 170 -11.18 -10.79 0.41
N GLY A 171 -11.54 -10.96 1.68
CA GLY A 171 -11.56 -12.24 2.37
C GLY A 171 -12.70 -12.35 3.37
N LEU A 172 -12.97 -13.57 3.82
CA LEU A 172 -13.98 -13.93 4.81
C LEU A 172 -13.38 -14.93 5.80
N LYS A 173 -13.66 -14.73 7.10
CA LYS A 173 -13.42 -15.73 8.15
C LYS A 173 -14.72 -16.09 8.83
N LEU A 174 -14.97 -17.36 9.01
CA LEU A 174 -16.09 -17.87 9.81
C LEU A 174 -15.61 -18.27 11.21
N ASP A 175 -16.44 -18.04 12.18
CA ASP A 175 -16.31 -18.62 13.51
C ASP A 175 -16.51 -20.15 13.43
N GLY A 176 -15.57 -20.93 13.97
CA GLY A 176 -15.55 -22.38 13.84
C GLY A 176 -16.72 -23.11 14.51
N ARG A 177 -17.44 -22.47 15.45
CA ARG A 177 -18.58 -23.06 16.15
C ARG A 177 -19.91 -22.65 15.52
N THR A 178 -20.05 -21.38 15.21
CA THR A 178 -21.33 -20.79 14.78
C THR A 178 -21.48 -20.74 13.28
N LEU A 179 -20.37 -20.90 12.54
CA LEU A 179 -20.26 -20.73 11.08
C LEU A 179 -20.71 -19.34 10.59
N LYS A 180 -20.74 -18.35 11.48
CA LYS A 180 -21.04 -16.98 11.13
C LYS A 180 -19.77 -16.19 10.83
N PRO A 181 -19.84 -15.13 10.00
CA PRO A 181 -18.74 -14.22 9.81
C PRO A 181 -18.22 -13.65 11.13
N VAL A 182 -16.87 -13.59 11.27
CA VAL A 182 -16.23 -13.05 12.48
C VAL A 182 -16.23 -11.53 12.48
N LEU A 183 -16.03 -10.90 11.31
CA LEU A 183 -16.03 -9.45 11.19
C LEU A 183 -17.47 -8.90 11.19
N GLY A 184 -17.68 -7.73 11.80
CA GLY A 184 -18.98 -7.07 11.87
C GLY A 184 -19.66 -6.89 10.51
N PRO A 185 -19.00 -6.36 9.47
CA PRO A 185 -19.54 -6.26 8.11
C PRO A 185 -19.54 -7.58 7.32
N GLY A 186 -19.08 -8.67 7.91
CA GLY A 186 -18.98 -9.99 7.27
C GLY A 186 -17.63 -10.20 6.59
N GLN A 187 -17.28 -9.38 5.63
CA GLN A 187 -16.03 -9.46 4.86
C GLN A 187 -15.04 -8.37 5.24
N GLY A 188 -13.75 -8.58 4.92
CA GLY A 188 -12.68 -7.62 5.14
C GLY A 188 -11.55 -7.77 4.14
N GLY A 189 -10.53 -6.92 4.27
CA GLY A 189 -9.30 -7.01 3.51
C GLY A 189 -8.31 -7.97 4.17
N LEU A 190 -7.86 -8.98 3.43
CA LEU A 190 -6.78 -9.89 3.84
C LEU A 190 -5.43 -9.22 3.62
N SER A 191 -4.59 -9.28 4.64
CA SER A 191 -3.19 -8.86 4.65
C SER A 191 -2.31 -9.90 5.34
N GLY A 192 -1.00 -9.69 5.35
CA GLY A 192 -0.03 -10.63 5.93
C GLY A 192 0.63 -11.53 4.90
N PRO A 193 1.34 -12.60 5.32
CA PRO A 193 2.21 -13.41 4.46
C PRO A 193 1.53 -13.97 3.20
N ALA A 194 0.26 -14.34 3.30
CA ALA A 194 -0.51 -14.87 2.15
C ALA A 194 -0.61 -13.88 0.98
N LEU A 195 -0.44 -12.59 1.25
CA LEU A 195 -0.53 -11.56 0.20
C LEU A 195 0.77 -11.40 -0.62
N LYS A 196 1.92 -11.89 -0.11
CA LYS A 196 3.23 -11.68 -0.75
C LYS A 196 3.29 -12.11 -2.22
N PRO A 197 2.91 -13.33 -2.63
CA PRO A 197 2.99 -13.72 -4.04
C PRO A 197 2.12 -12.85 -4.96
N ILE A 198 0.99 -12.36 -4.47
CA ILE A 198 0.12 -11.44 -5.20
C ILE A 198 0.79 -10.06 -5.34
N ALA A 199 1.43 -9.57 -4.27
CA ALA A 199 2.15 -8.31 -4.27
C ALA A 199 3.34 -8.34 -5.24
N LEU A 200 4.13 -9.42 -5.25
CA LEU A 200 5.25 -9.60 -6.18
C LEU A 200 4.78 -9.56 -7.64
N ALA A 201 3.73 -10.30 -7.97
CA ALA A 201 3.16 -10.31 -9.32
C ALA A 201 2.65 -8.93 -9.74
N ALA A 202 1.93 -8.23 -8.86
CA ALA A 202 1.39 -6.90 -9.11
C ALA A 202 2.50 -5.87 -9.32
N VAL A 203 3.54 -5.87 -8.47
CA VAL A 203 4.70 -4.97 -8.60
C VAL A 203 5.41 -5.22 -9.94
N ALA A 204 5.71 -6.49 -10.28
CA ALA A 204 6.34 -6.83 -11.54
C ALA A 204 5.52 -6.36 -12.76
N THR A 205 4.20 -6.57 -12.73
CA THR A 205 3.29 -6.16 -13.80
C THR A 205 3.26 -4.65 -13.97
N CYS A 206 3.08 -3.90 -12.87
CA CYS A 206 2.98 -2.45 -12.90
C CYS A 206 4.33 -1.80 -13.26
N TYR A 207 5.46 -2.34 -12.78
CA TYR A 207 6.77 -1.85 -13.16
C TYR A 207 7.01 -1.97 -14.66
N ARG A 208 6.71 -3.14 -15.27
CA ARG A 208 6.81 -3.32 -16.71
C ARG A 208 5.84 -2.43 -17.50
N ALA A 209 4.66 -2.17 -16.94
CA ALA A 209 3.62 -1.39 -17.62
C ALA A 209 3.92 0.11 -17.64
N THR A 210 4.63 0.66 -16.64
CA THR A 210 4.75 2.11 -16.42
C THR A 210 6.18 2.61 -16.25
N GLY A 211 7.07 1.81 -15.68
CA GLY A 211 8.40 2.26 -15.24
C GLY A 211 8.37 3.26 -14.07
N LEU A 212 7.21 3.59 -13.51
CA LEU A 212 7.09 4.49 -12.37
C LEU A 212 7.78 3.91 -11.12
N PRO A 213 8.27 4.76 -10.20
CA PRO A 213 8.72 4.29 -8.90
C PRO A 213 7.56 3.65 -8.13
N ILE A 214 7.82 2.51 -7.47
CA ILE A 214 6.81 1.73 -6.75
C ILE A 214 7.20 1.59 -5.29
N VAL A 215 6.24 1.83 -4.39
CA VAL A 215 6.27 1.35 -3.01
C VAL A 215 5.65 -0.04 -2.98
N GLY A 216 6.48 -1.08 -2.86
CA GLY A 216 6.03 -2.46 -2.72
C GLY A 216 5.58 -2.77 -1.30
N MET A 217 4.42 -3.38 -1.14
CA MET A 217 3.88 -3.82 0.15
C MET A 217 2.95 -5.02 0.00
N GLY A 218 2.84 -5.80 1.06
CA GLY A 218 1.99 -6.99 1.13
C GLY A 218 2.82 -8.22 1.48
N GLY A 219 2.67 -8.68 2.73
CA GLY A 219 3.29 -9.89 3.24
C GLY A 219 4.75 -9.76 3.68
N VAL A 220 5.33 -8.57 3.71
CA VAL A 220 6.71 -8.35 4.17
C VAL A 220 6.81 -8.63 5.66
N GLN A 221 7.63 -9.60 6.02
CA GLN A 221 7.97 -9.98 7.40
C GLN A 221 9.48 -9.90 7.65
N THR A 222 10.30 -10.14 6.63
CA THR A 222 11.76 -10.26 6.70
C THR A 222 12.45 -9.35 5.69
N GLY A 223 13.77 -9.18 5.84
CA GLY A 223 14.59 -8.50 4.84
C GLY A 223 14.61 -9.21 3.49
N GLN A 224 14.49 -10.54 3.48
CA GLN A 224 14.36 -11.31 2.24
C GLN A 224 13.06 -10.97 1.50
N ASP A 225 11.93 -10.82 2.20
CA ASP A 225 10.67 -10.42 1.57
C ASP A 225 10.79 -9.00 0.95
N ALA A 226 11.50 -8.10 1.64
CA ALA A 226 11.77 -6.76 1.12
C ALA A 226 12.65 -6.82 -0.14
N LEU A 227 13.69 -7.64 -0.14
CA LEU A 227 14.59 -7.85 -1.28
C LEU A 227 13.84 -8.41 -2.50
N GLU A 228 12.93 -9.36 -2.30
CA GLU A 228 12.11 -9.92 -3.37
C GLU A 228 11.22 -8.84 -4.04
N LEU A 229 10.63 -7.93 -3.26
CA LEU A 229 9.87 -6.80 -3.82
C LEU A 229 10.77 -5.86 -4.63
N ILE A 230 11.99 -5.58 -4.15
CA ILE A 230 12.97 -4.77 -4.87
C ILE A 230 13.38 -5.47 -6.18
N ALA A 231 13.61 -6.76 -6.13
CA ALA A 231 14.00 -7.55 -7.30
C ALA A 231 12.94 -7.56 -8.42
N VAL A 232 11.66 -7.41 -8.08
CA VAL A 232 10.57 -7.31 -9.06
C VAL A 232 10.21 -5.86 -9.44
N GLY A 233 10.96 -4.85 -8.97
CA GLY A 233 10.84 -3.47 -9.40
C GLY A 233 10.27 -2.48 -8.38
N ALA A 234 10.14 -2.86 -7.10
CA ALA A 234 9.81 -1.89 -6.06
C ALA A 234 11.04 -1.02 -5.72
N ARG A 235 10.87 0.30 -5.77
CA ARG A 235 11.93 1.27 -5.38
C ARG A 235 11.94 1.50 -3.87
N HIS A 236 10.80 1.29 -3.23
CA HIS A 236 10.59 1.44 -1.80
C HIS A 236 9.78 0.26 -1.30
N VAL A 237 9.89 -0.04 0.00
CA VAL A 237 9.14 -1.14 0.64
C VAL A 237 8.36 -0.60 1.82
N ALA A 238 7.11 -1.04 1.99
CA ALA A 238 6.33 -0.66 3.15
C ALA A 238 5.91 -1.89 3.99
N LEU A 239 6.08 -1.75 5.30
CA LEU A 239 5.68 -2.72 6.31
C LEU A 239 4.22 -2.50 6.71
N GLY A 240 3.43 -3.57 6.72
CA GLY A 240 2.03 -3.54 7.12
C GLY A 240 1.77 -4.36 8.37
N THR A 241 1.16 -5.53 8.19
CA THR A 241 0.67 -6.41 9.27
C THR A 241 1.73 -6.76 10.31
N VAL A 242 3.00 -6.87 9.92
CA VAL A 242 4.11 -7.17 10.83
C VAL A 242 4.23 -6.15 11.96
N LEU A 243 3.90 -4.88 11.73
CA LEU A 243 4.00 -3.80 12.72
C LEU A 243 3.03 -3.96 13.90
N PHE A 244 1.97 -4.75 13.76
CA PHE A 244 1.04 -5.02 14.87
C PHE A 244 1.61 -6.01 15.90
N ALA A 245 2.51 -6.89 15.46
CA ALA A 245 3.10 -7.92 16.30
C ALA A 245 4.55 -7.59 16.73
N ASP A 246 5.28 -6.84 15.91
CA ASP A 246 6.70 -6.56 16.08
C ASP A 246 7.00 -5.07 15.86
N PRO A 247 7.06 -4.28 16.93
CA PRO A 247 7.44 -2.86 16.84
C PRO A 247 8.88 -2.64 16.35
N ASP A 248 9.76 -3.63 16.51
CA ASP A 248 11.16 -3.57 16.07
C ASP A 248 11.33 -3.98 14.60
N ALA A 249 10.25 -4.39 13.91
CA ALA A 249 10.28 -4.82 12.52
C ALA A 249 11.01 -3.84 11.58
N PRO A 250 10.88 -2.51 11.68
CA PRO A 250 11.60 -1.61 10.79
C PRO A 250 13.12 -1.75 10.90
N ALA A 251 13.65 -1.79 12.12
CA ALA A 251 15.10 -1.94 12.34
C ALA A 251 15.58 -3.34 11.95
N ARG A 252 14.84 -4.38 12.33
CA ARG A 252 15.15 -5.77 12.03
C ARG A 252 15.12 -6.04 10.51
N VAL A 253 14.03 -5.67 9.82
CA VAL A 253 13.91 -5.88 8.37
C VAL A 253 14.99 -5.13 7.59
N ARG A 254 15.37 -3.92 8.04
CA ARG A 254 16.47 -3.17 7.44
C ARG A 254 17.81 -3.92 7.59
N ALA A 255 18.13 -4.43 8.78
CA ALA A 255 19.35 -5.20 9.01
C ALA A 255 19.37 -6.50 8.18
N GLU A 256 18.26 -7.23 8.17
CA GLU A 256 18.09 -8.46 7.38
C GLU A 256 18.17 -8.19 5.87
N LEU A 257 17.64 -7.07 5.37
CA LEU A 257 17.76 -6.67 3.96
C LEU A 257 19.21 -6.45 3.57
N HIS A 258 19.98 -5.74 4.41
CA HIS A 258 21.42 -5.55 4.15
C HIS A 258 22.16 -6.89 4.14
N ALA A 259 21.83 -7.81 5.04
CA ALA A 259 22.43 -9.15 5.05
C ALA A 259 22.08 -9.94 3.78
N ALA A 260 20.81 -9.96 3.38
CA ALA A 260 20.34 -10.64 2.19
C ALA A 260 20.99 -10.08 0.90
N VAL A 261 21.12 -8.76 0.77
CA VAL A 261 21.86 -8.12 -0.34
C VAL A 261 23.31 -8.62 -0.38
N SER A 262 23.98 -8.68 0.76
CA SER A 262 25.37 -9.15 0.87
C SER A 262 25.52 -10.63 0.55
N GLU A 263 24.58 -11.48 0.94
CA GLU A 263 24.54 -12.92 0.64
C GLU A 263 24.44 -13.19 -0.86
N HIS A 264 23.77 -12.32 -1.62
CA HIS A 264 23.73 -12.36 -3.08
C HIS A 264 25.00 -11.80 -3.74
N GLY A 265 25.97 -11.30 -2.97
CA GLY A 265 27.20 -10.70 -3.48
C GLY A 265 27.01 -9.28 -4.03
N TRP A 266 25.87 -8.65 -3.79
CA TRP A 266 25.57 -7.27 -4.21
C TRP A 266 26.10 -6.26 -3.17
N LYS A 267 26.46 -5.07 -3.66
CA LYS A 267 26.98 -3.97 -2.80
C LYS A 267 25.86 -3.10 -2.22
N SER A 268 24.70 -3.10 -2.88
CA SER A 268 23.53 -2.33 -2.47
C SER A 268 22.24 -2.95 -3.02
N ASP A 269 21.11 -2.52 -2.49
CA ASP A 269 19.78 -2.86 -3.00
C ASP A 269 19.50 -2.31 -4.41
N GLU A 270 20.28 -1.31 -4.86
CA GLU A 270 20.24 -0.82 -6.24
C GLU A 270 20.69 -1.89 -7.25
N GLU A 271 21.65 -2.74 -6.89
CA GLU A 271 22.07 -3.86 -7.75
C GLU A 271 21.01 -4.97 -7.83
N ALA A 272 20.18 -5.10 -6.80
CA ALA A 272 19.05 -6.02 -6.79
C ALA A 272 17.82 -5.49 -7.53
N PHE A 273 17.75 -4.15 -7.76
CA PHE A 273 16.57 -3.50 -8.31
C PHE A 273 16.18 -4.06 -9.67
N ALA A 274 14.94 -4.54 -9.75
CA ALA A 274 14.31 -5.05 -10.98
C ALA A 274 15.01 -6.24 -11.65
N VAL A 275 15.97 -6.91 -11.00
CA VAL A 275 16.73 -8.02 -11.62
C VAL A 275 15.83 -9.15 -12.14
N ALA A 276 14.72 -9.44 -11.43
CA ALA A 276 13.79 -10.50 -11.82
C ALA A 276 12.85 -10.13 -12.99
N VAL A 277 12.89 -8.88 -13.47
CA VAL A 277 11.98 -8.37 -14.51
C VAL A 277 12.68 -7.75 -15.70
N GLN A 278 14.00 -7.74 -15.71
CA GLN A 278 14.82 -7.24 -16.84
C GLN A 278 14.73 -8.14 -18.06
N GLU A 279 14.59 -9.45 -17.87
CA GLU A 279 14.34 -10.39 -18.96
C GLU A 279 12.83 -10.60 -19.16
N PRO A 280 12.33 -10.73 -20.39
CA PRO A 280 10.95 -11.15 -20.59
C PRO A 280 10.77 -12.52 -19.95
N LEU A 281 9.78 -12.67 -19.07
CA LEU A 281 9.37 -13.99 -18.61
C LEU A 281 9.05 -14.81 -19.86
N SER A 282 9.90 -15.80 -20.18
CA SER A 282 9.51 -16.87 -21.06
C SER A 282 8.40 -17.63 -20.33
N ILE A 283 7.15 -17.17 -20.52
CA ILE A 283 6.00 -17.99 -20.19
C ILE A 283 6.17 -19.21 -21.09
N GLY A 284 6.55 -20.35 -20.50
CA GLY A 284 6.59 -21.62 -21.20
C GLY A 284 5.25 -21.81 -21.86
N THR A 285 5.22 -21.56 -23.14
CA THR A 285 4.11 -21.81 -24.02
C THR A 285 3.86 -23.32 -24.00
N THR A 286 2.61 -23.67 -23.70
CA THR A 286 2.02 -24.99 -23.86
C THR A 286 2.38 -26.06 -22.80
N LEU A 287 1.50 -26.16 -21.80
CA LEU A 287 1.04 -27.50 -21.41
C LEU A 287 0.40 -28.12 -22.65
N ASP A 288 1.16 -28.97 -23.31
CA ASP A 288 0.66 -29.84 -24.38
C ASP A 288 -0.31 -30.85 -23.76
N VAL A 289 -1.60 -30.50 -23.72
CA VAL A 289 -2.69 -31.39 -23.27
C VAL A 289 -3.13 -32.24 -24.46
N ARG A 290 -2.19 -32.81 -25.21
CA ARG A 290 -2.51 -33.82 -26.23
C ARG A 290 -1.57 -35.01 -26.09
N SER A 291 -1.94 -35.93 -25.20
CA SER A 291 -1.75 -37.38 -25.39
C SER A 291 -2.05 -38.12 -24.10
N SER A 292 -3.29 -38.50 -23.90
CA SER A 292 -3.70 -39.79 -23.31
C SER A 292 -5.23 -39.90 -23.42
N VAL A 293 -5.65 -40.39 -24.55
CA VAL A 293 -6.90 -41.19 -24.67
C VAL A 293 -6.46 -42.56 -25.10
#